data_a1d91fafa176ee483e6e1824b10e8d4d
#
_entry.id   a1d91fafa176ee483e6e1824b10e8d4d
#
_cell.length_a   1.000
_cell.length_b   1.000
_cell.length_c   1.000
_cell.angle_alpha   90.00
_cell.angle_beta   90.00
_cell.angle_gamma   90.00
#
_symmetry.space_group_name_H-M   'P 1'
#
loop_
_entity.id
_entity.type
_entity.pdbx_description
1 polymer ?
#
loop_
_entity_poly.entity_id
_entity_poly.type
_entity_poly.pdbx_seq_one_letter_code
_entity_poly.pdbx_strand_id
1 'polypeptide(L)'
;TGATGEYDRLVINERRKIFDIAAGLDTDTLTMMLDGLAEFVTHELDEKTQLQLDHDDVCPEELVRMMSDPEVLGVQLVFIPEEFGGMGGGAFDVYRVCEAMARIDIGLATGVLATFLGSDPIVFGGTPEQKETWLSRIAEEGLLMAYGATEPAAGSDLAALKTVAVPVEEDGAVVGYEITGNKQWISNGGHADVYTVLAKAPGGPTWFVVERGAEGFTAGKPEDKHGIRASNT
;
A
#
# COMPACT_ATOMS: atom_id res chain seq x y z
N THR A 1 7.04 -31.53 26.28
CA THR A 1 8.12 -30.69 25.70
C THR A 1 8.45 -31.03 24.24
N GLY A 2 7.98 -32.16 23.66
CA GLY A 2 8.21 -32.53 22.27
C GLY A 2 7.14 -32.02 21.29
N ALA A 3 5.90 -31.81 21.75
CA ALA A 3 4.77 -31.43 20.88
C ALA A 3 4.80 -29.98 20.38
N THR A 4 5.37 -29.06 21.14
CA THR A 4 5.49 -27.65 20.76
C THR A 4 6.48 -27.44 19.61
N GLY A 5 7.61 -28.16 19.61
CA GLY A 5 8.61 -28.04 18.55
C GLY A 5 8.17 -28.57 17.18
N GLU A 6 7.29 -29.57 17.17
CA GLU A 6 6.74 -30.12 15.91
C GLU A 6 5.64 -29.24 15.33
N TYR A 7 4.79 -28.67 16.20
CA TYR A 7 3.79 -27.68 15.82
C TYR A 7 4.43 -26.41 15.28
N ASP A 8 5.44 -25.89 15.95
CA ASP A 8 6.18 -24.69 15.52
C ASP A 8 6.87 -24.91 14.16
N ARG A 9 7.43 -26.10 13.91
CA ARG A 9 8.00 -26.46 12.60
C ARG A 9 6.95 -26.57 11.51
N LEU A 10 5.78 -27.13 11.80
CA LEU A 10 4.65 -27.19 10.87
C LEU A 10 4.12 -25.81 10.53
N VAL A 11 3.92 -24.96 11.52
CA VAL A 11 3.46 -23.58 11.32
C VAL A 11 4.48 -22.76 10.53
N ILE A 12 5.77 -22.91 10.82
CA ILE A 12 6.85 -22.24 10.07
C ILE A 12 6.90 -22.78 8.63
N ASN A 13 6.79 -24.07 8.40
CA ASN A 13 6.82 -24.65 7.06
C ASN A 13 5.58 -24.32 6.23
N GLU A 14 4.39 -24.26 6.84
CA GLU A 14 3.18 -23.82 6.15
C GLU A 14 3.24 -22.30 5.84
N ARG A 15 3.74 -21.49 6.75
CA ARG A 15 3.98 -20.07 6.49
C ARG A 15 5.05 -19.84 5.43
N ARG A 16 6.12 -20.66 5.40
CA ARG A 16 7.09 -20.63 4.31
C ARG A 16 6.50 -20.98 2.96
N LYS A 17 5.52 -21.90 2.91
CA LYS A 17 4.77 -22.21 1.67
C LYS A 17 3.83 -21.09 1.25
N ILE A 18 3.19 -20.40 2.21
CA ILE A 18 2.26 -19.30 1.95
C ILE A 18 3.03 -18.05 1.47
N PHE A 19 4.21 -17.78 2.03
CA PHE A 19 5.01 -16.62 1.68
C PHE A 19 6.10 -16.91 0.65
N ASP A 20 6.21 -18.15 0.19
CA ASP A 20 7.26 -18.65 -0.70
C ASP A 20 8.61 -17.93 -0.50
N ILE A 21 9.20 -18.13 0.71
CA ILE A 21 10.46 -17.46 1.09
C ILE A 21 11.62 -17.88 0.15
N ALA A 22 11.40 -18.86 -0.71
CA ALA A 22 12.29 -19.23 -1.79
C ALA A 22 12.05 -18.38 -3.05
N ALA A 23 10.89 -17.73 -3.19
CA ALA A 23 10.61 -16.74 -4.22
C ALA A 23 10.86 -15.36 -3.64
N GLY A 24 11.81 -14.66 -4.15
CA GLY A 24 12.21 -13.34 -3.74
C GLY A 24 13.33 -12.85 -4.63
N LEU A 25 13.75 -11.62 -4.41
CA LEU A 25 14.87 -11.04 -5.13
C LEU A 25 16.15 -11.82 -4.83
N ASP A 26 16.99 -11.97 -5.84
CA ASP A 26 18.36 -12.39 -5.58
C ASP A 26 19.10 -11.34 -4.73
N THR A 27 20.19 -11.78 -4.11
CA THR A 27 20.94 -10.94 -3.17
C THR A 27 21.48 -9.66 -3.81
N ASP A 28 21.88 -9.72 -5.07
CA ASP A 28 22.47 -8.58 -5.77
C ASP A 28 21.39 -7.53 -6.08
N THR A 29 20.22 -7.96 -6.55
CA THR A 29 19.07 -7.09 -6.82
C THR A 29 18.56 -6.41 -5.55
N LEU A 30 18.40 -7.16 -4.45
CA LEU A 30 18.01 -6.57 -3.17
C LEU A 30 19.06 -5.58 -2.66
N THR A 31 20.36 -5.91 -2.79
CA THR A 31 21.45 -5.02 -2.39
C THR A 31 21.42 -3.73 -3.20
N MET A 32 21.25 -3.81 -4.52
CA MET A 32 21.12 -2.63 -5.38
C MET A 32 19.97 -1.71 -4.94
N MET A 33 18.82 -2.28 -4.60
CA MET A 33 17.67 -1.49 -4.10
C MET A 33 18.00 -0.80 -2.77
N LEU A 34 18.66 -1.50 -1.84
CA LEU A 34 19.03 -0.93 -0.54
C LEU A 34 20.13 0.15 -0.67
N ASP A 35 21.07 -0.04 -1.57
CA ASP A 35 22.12 0.96 -1.88
C ASP A 35 21.52 2.19 -2.55
N GLY A 36 20.56 2.01 -3.48
CA GLY A 36 19.82 3.10 -4.11
C GLY A 36 19.02 3.92 -3.09
N LEU A 37 18.39 3.27 -2.12
CA LEU A 37 17.74 3.95 -1.00
C LEU A 37 18.73 4.79 -0.18
N ALA A 38 19.90 4.24 0.14
CA ALA A 38 20.93 4.94 0.92
C ALA A 38 21.51 6.13 0.15
N GLU A 39 21.70 6.00 -1.16
CA GLU A 39 22.16 7.09 -2.02
C GLU A 39 21.10 8.20 -2.14
N PHE A 40 19.83 7.83 -2.38
CA PHE A 40 18.71 8.78 -2.42
C PHE A 40 18.66 9.66 -1.16
N VAL A 41 18.77 9.03 0.01
CA VAL A 41 18.78 9.77 1.30
C VAL A 41 19.95 10.74 1.38
N THR A 42 21.13 10.33 0.95
CA THR A 42 22.33 11.17 1.01
C THR A 42 22.17 12.44 0.17
N HIS A 43 21.43 12.36 -0.92
CA HIS A 43 21.22 13.48 -1.84
C HIS A 43 19.99 14.32 -1.51
N GLU A 44 18.87 13.71 -1.13
CA GLU A 44 17.56 14.36 -1.01
C GLU A 44 17.14 14.65 0.44
N LEU A 45 17.72 13.94 1.42
CA LEU A 45 17.28 13.95 2.81
C LEU A 45 18.44 14.14 3.79
N ASP A 46 19.02 15.34 3.82
CA ASP A 46 19.97 15.66 4.87
C ASP A 46 19.29 15.75 6.26
N GLU A 47 20.08 15.68 7.34
CA GLU A 47 19.57 15.73 8.73
C GLU A 47 18.69 16.99 8.97
N LYS A 48 19.01 18.10 8.36
CA LYS A 48 18.24 19.34 8.49
C LYS A 48 16.86 19.20 7.85
N THR A 49 16.79 18.61 6.68
CA THR A 49 15.53 18.32 5.98
C THR A 49 14.66 17.35 6.78
N GLN A 50 15.24 16.28 7.34
CA GLN A 50 14.51 15.34 8.19
C GLN A 50 13.90 16.01 9.42
N LEU A 51 14.69 16.84 10.13
CA LEU A 51 14.21 17.59 11.29
C LEU A 51 13.11 18.59 10.91
N GLN A 52 13.22 19.20 9.73
CA GLN A 52 12.21 20.14 9.24
C GLN A 52 10.89 19.43 8.92
N LEU A 53 10.93 18.26 8.27
CA LEU A 53 9.75 17.45 7.98
C LEU A 53 8.97 17.07 9.25
N ASP A 54 9.68 16.68 10.30
CA ASP A 54 9.06 16.34 11.59
C ASP A 54 8.45 17.60 12.25
N HIS A 55 9.14 18.73 12.19
CA HIS A 55 8.67 20.00 12.76
C HIS A 55 7.41 20.51 12.06
N ASP A 56 7.38 20.51 10.73
CA ASP A 56 6.34 21.16 9.94
C ASP A 56 5.03 20.37 9.90
N ASP A 57 5.06 19.09 10.27
CA ASP A 57 3.90 18.19 10.20
C ASP A 57 3.26 18.16 8.80
N VAL A 58 4.10 18.16 7.79
CA VAL A 58 3.67 18.15 6.38
C VAL A 58 4.26 16.95 5.68
N CYS A 59 3.40 16.18 5.00
CA CYS A 59 3.86 15.10 4.14
C CYS A 59 4.61 15.69 2.93
N PRO A 60 5.87 15.31 2.73
CA PRO A 60 6.64 15.74 1.56
C PRO A 60 6.23 14.90 0.35
N GLU A 61 5.08 15.21 -0.25
CA GLU A 61 4.49 14.43 -1.35
C GLU A 61 5.48 14.21 -2.50
N GLU A 62 6.28 15.23 -2.82
CA GLU A 62 7.27 15.15 -3.89
C GLU A 62 8.31 14.06 -3.62
N LEU A 63 8.86 13.96 -2.40
CA LEU A 63 9.80 12.91 -2.03
C LEU A 63 9.16 11.52 -2.06
N VAL A 64 7.92 11.39 -1.58
CA VAL A 64 7.17 10.13 -1.64
C VAL A 64 6.97 9.70 -3.09
N ARG A 65 6.64 10.62 -3.98
CA ARG A 65 6.50 10.35 -5.42
C ARG A 65 7.81 9.98 -6.08
N MET A 66 8.91 10.70 -5.80
CA MET A 66 10.24 10.36 -6.31
C MET A 66 10.67 8.94 -5.89
N MET A 67 10.39 8.53 -4.65
CA MET A 67 10.68 7.18 -4.17
C MET A 67 9.82 6.11 -4.83
N SER A 68 8.63 6.46 -5.29
CA SER A 68 7.70 5.57 -5.99
C SER A 68 7.88 5.62 -7.52
N ASP A 69 8.55 6.62 -8.07
CA ASP A 69 8.77 6.76 -9.51
C ASP A 69 9.76 5.68 -10.01
N PRO A 70 9.35 4.83 -10.98
CA PRO A 70 10.21 3.76 -11.50
C PRO A 70 11.45 4.27 -12.23
N GLU A 71 11.45 5.51 -12.72
CA GLU A 71 12.61 6.13 -13.37
C GLU A 71 13.60 6.74 -12.35
N VAL A 72 13.19 6.90 -11.08
CA VAL A 72 14.03 7.46 -10.02
C VAL A 72 14.49 6.37 -9.06
N LEU A 73 13.59 5.78 -8.27
CA LEU A 73 13.93 4.76 -7.29
C LEU A 73 13.05 3.50 -7.38
N GLY A 74 11.78 3.64 -7.71
CA GLY A 74 10.88 2.53 -7.98
C GLY A 74 10.67 1.56 -6.81
N VAL A 75 10.57 2.04 -5.58
CA VAL A 75 10.42 1.18 -4.38
C VAL A 75 9.21 0.26 -4.50
N GLN A 76 8.11 0.74 -5.09
CA GLN A 76 6.89 -0.05 -5.30
C GLN A 76 7.11 -1.28 -6.20
N LEU A 77 8.12 -1.26 -7.08
CA LEU A 77 8.42 -2.40 -7.95
C LEU A 77 8.77 -3.67 -7.16
N VAL A 78 9.32 -3.51 -5.95
CA VAL A 78 9.69 -4.65 -5.10
C VAL A 78 8.51 -5.55 -4.79
N PHE A 79 7.31 -4.99 -4.58
CA PHE A 79 6.13 -5.75 -4.18
C PHE A 79 5.11 -6.02 -5.30
N ILE A 80 5.36 -5.52 -6.50
CA ILE A 80 4.55 -5.85 -7.68
C ILE A 80 5.12 -7.12 -8.34
N PRO A 81 4.28 -8.10 -8.72
CA PRO A 81 4.74 -9.30 -9.43
C PRO A 81 5.43 -8.98 -10.76
N GLU A 82 6.40 -9.81 -11.15
CA GLU A 82 7.17 -9.63 -12.40
C GLU A 82 6.27 -9.60 -13.65
N GLU A 83 5.20 -10.40 -13.67
CA GLU A 83 4.25 -10.45 -14.77
C GLU A 83 3.52 -9.13 -15.02
N PHE A 84 3.52 -8.20 -14.04
CA PHE A 84 2.92 -6.87 -14.13
C PHE A 84 3.96 -5.74 -14.10
N GLY A 85 5.21 -6.05 -14.44
CA GLY A 85 6.29 -5.06 -14.55
C GLY A 85 7.01 -4.75 -13.23
N GLY A 86 6.74 -5.47 -12.16
CA GLY A 86 7.45 -5.36 -10.89
C GLY A 86 8.69 -6.25 -10.81
N MET A 87 9.28 -6.32 -9.62
CA MET A 87 10.45 -7.16 -9.33
C MET A 87 10.08 -8.50 -8.69
N GLY A 88 8.84 -8.71 -8.30
CA GLY A 88 8.36 -9.96 -7.70
C GLY A 88 9.00 -10.29 -6.36
N GLY A 89 9.38 -9.29 -5.58
CA GLY A 89 10.00 -9.47 -4.27
C GLY A 89 9.11 -10.21 -3.29
N GLY A 90 9.73 -11.08 -2.50
CA GLY A 90 9.05 -11.83 -1.45
C GLY A 90 8.88 -11.01 -0.15
N ALA A 91 8.19 -11.60 0.83
CA ALA A 91 7.93 -10.94 2.11
C ALA A 91 9.21 -10.50 2.84
N PHE A 92 10.32 -11.24 2.67
CA PHE A 92 11.60 -10.88 3.26
C PHE A 92 12.20 -9.63 2.61
N ASP A 93 12.09 -9.50 1.29
CA ASP A 93 12.61 -8.35 0.54
C ASP A 93 11.84 -7.09 0.92
N VAL A 94 10.50 -7.17 0.94
CA VAL A 94 9.64 -6.09 1.44
C VAL A 94 10.01 -5.69 2.87
N TYR A 95 10.23 -6.66 3.77
CA TYR A 95 10.67 -6.39 5.14
C TYR A 95 12.01 -5.64 5.16
N ARG A 96 13.00 -6.04 4.36
CA ARG A 96 14.31 -5.40 4.31
C ARG A 96 14.23 -3.96 3.79
N VAL A 97 13.41 -3.75 2.77
CA VAL A 97 13.15 -2.40 2.24
C VAL A 97 12.43 -1.54 3.28
N CYS A 98 11.41 -2.08 3.94
CA CYS A 98 10.71 -1.39 5.04
C CYS A 98 11.67 -1.00 6.17
N GLU A 99 12.55 -1.92 6.59
CA GLU A 99 13.55 -1.64 7.63
C GLU A 99 14.51 -0.52 7.20
N ALA A 100 15.01 -0.56 5.97
CA ALA A 100 15.90 0.46 5.45
C ALA A 100 15.23 1.83 5.41
N MET A 101 14.02 1.91 4.86
CA MET A 101 13.23 3.15 4.79
C MET A 101 12.90 3.70 6.18
N ALA A 102 12.49 2.85 7.12
CA ALA A 102 12.14 3.28 8.48
C ALA A 102 13.35 3.82 9.28
N ARG A 103 14.58 3.44 8.90
CA ARG A 103 15.82 4.02 9.47
C ARG A 103 16.08 5.42 8.94
N ILE A 104 15.54 5.76 7.77
CA ILE A 104 15.64 7.08 7.17
C ILE A 104 14.61 7.99 7.84
N ASP A 105 13.35 7.73 7.56
CA ASP A 105 12.20 8.41 8.16
C ASP A 105 10.97 7.50 8.10
N ILE A 106 10.34 7.25 9.25
CA ILE A 106 9.20 6.34 9.34
C ILE A 106 7.94 6.92 8.69
N GLY A 107 7.81 8.24 8.61
CA GLY A 107 6.68 8.90 7.94
C GLY A 107 6.77 8.74 6.43
N LEU A 108 7.94 8.98 5.84
CA LEU A 108 8.20 8.71 4.43
C LEU A 108 8.01 7.24 4.09
N ALA A 109 8.58 6.34 4.91
CA ALA A 109 8.38 4.90 4.75
C ALA A 109 6.89 4.53 4.72
N THR A 110 6.09 5.10 5.63
CA THR A 110 4.65 4.86 5.69
C THR A 110 3.95 5.36 4.41
N GLY A 111 4.32 6.53 3.89
CA GLY A 111 3.74 7.08 2.65
C GLY A 111 3.99 6.18 1.44
N VAL A 112 5.22 5.74 1.24
CA VAL A 112 5.58 4.84 0.13
C VAL A 112 4.94 3.46 0.29
N LEU A 113 5.05 2.87 1.49
CA LEU A 113 4.58 1.51 1.77
C LEU A 113 3.05 1.40 1.89
N ALA A 114 2.33 2.51 2.01
CA ALA A 114 0.88 2.52 1.89
C ALA A 114 0.42 2.03 0.51
N THR A 115 1.23 2.21 -0.54
CA THR A 115 0.96 1.66 -1.88
C THR A 115 1.00 0.13 -1.86
N PHE A 116 1.95 -0.49 -1.15
CA PHE A 116 1.98 -1.94 -0.95
C PHE A 116 0.67 -2.44 -0.33
N LEU A 117 0.29 -1.86 0.81
CA LEU A 117 -0.96 -2.23 1.48
C LEU A 117 -2.20 -1.98 0.61
N GLY A 118 -2.22 -0.85 -0.12
CA GLY A 118 -3.31 -0.49 -1.03
C GLY A 118 -3.44 -1.44 -2.23
N SER A 119 -2.34 -2.04 -2.70
CA SER A 119 -2.35 -2.99 -3.80
C SER A 119 -2.79 -4.41 -3.42
N ASP A 120 -2.67 -4.80 -2.13
CA ASP A 120 -3.01 -6.14 -1.64
C ASP A 120 -4.39 -6.66 -2.09
N PRO A 121 -5.50 -5.88 -2.01
CA PRO A 121 -6.79 -6.36 -2.47
C PRO A 121 -6.82 -6.74 -3.94
N ILE A 122 -6.01 -6.06 -4.77
CA ILE A 122 -5.90 -6.35 -6.20
C ILE A 122 -5.04 -7.60 -6.41
N VAL A 123 -3.88 -7.68 -5.74
CA VAL A 123 -2.95 -8.82 -5.84
C VAL A 123 -3.64 -10.13 -5.45
N PHE A 124 -4.40 -10.14 -4.35
CA PHE A 124 -5.01 -11.36 -3.83
C PHE A 124 -6.43 -11.62 -4.34
N GLY A 125 -7.18 -10.59 -4.70
CA GLY A 125 -8.61 -10.71 -5.03
C GLY A 125 -9.01 -10.29 -6.44
N GLY A 126 -8.12 -9.61 -7.17
CA GLY A 126 -8.41 -9.13 -8.52
C GLY A 126 -8.50 -10.24 -9.57
N THR A 127 -9.34 -10.04 -10.60
CA THR A 127 -9.30 -10.87 -11.81
C THR A 127 -7.98 -10.66 -12.57
N PRO A 128 -7.59 -11.54 -13.50
CA PRO A 128 -6.40 -11.33 -14.32
C PRO A 128 -6.41 -9.95 -15.02
N GLU A 129 -7.55 -9.55 -15.55
CA GLU A 129 -7.70 -8.25 -16.26
C GLU A 129 -7.55 -7.06 -15.29
N GLN A 130 -8.09 -7.19 -14.08
CA GLN A 130 -7.95 -6.14 -13.04
C GLN A 130 -6.50 -6.03 -12.57
N LYS A 131 -5.82 -7.15 -12.38
CA LYS A 131 -4.40 -7.17 -12.01
C LYS A 131 -3.56 -6.54 -13.11
N GLU A 132 -3.75 -6.96 -14.36
CA GLU A 132 -3.05 -6.37 -15.51
C GLU A 132 -3.25 -4.86 -15.57
N THR A 133 -4.49 -4.39 -15.44
CA THR A 133 -4.80 -2.97 -15.52
C THR A 133 -4.16 -2.16 -14.39
N TRP A 134 -4.29 -2.61 -13.15
CA TRP A 134 -3.93 -1.78 -12.01
C TRP A 134 -2.49 -1.97 -11.54
N LEU A 135 -1.99 -3.23 -11.51
CA LEU A 135 -0.64 -3.50 -11.04
C LEU A 135 0.41 -3.01 -12.05
N SER A 136 0.14 -3.15 -13.36
CA SER A 136 1.01 -2.59 -14.40
C SER A 136 1.08 -1.06 -14.32
N ARG A 137 -0.05 -0.39 -14.09
CA ARG A 137 -0.06 1.07 -13.90
C ARG A 137 0.72 1.51 -12.64
N ILE A 138 0.62 0.76 -11.54
CA ILE A 138 1.42 1.06 -10.34
C ILE A 138 2.92 0.93 -10.66
N ALA A 139 3.30 -0.11 -11.41
CA ALA A 139 4.70 -0.32 -11.79
C ALA A 139 5.22 0.72 -12.77
N GLU A 140 4.44 1.07 -13.80
CA GLU A 140 4.87 1.93 -14.90
C GLU A 140 4.76 3.42 -14.57
N GLU A 141 3.68 3.83 -13.89
CA GLU A 141 3.36 5.24 -13.61
C GLU A 141 3.80 5.70 -12.21
N GLY A 142 4.26 4.79 -11.33
CA GLY A 142 4.60 5.11 -9.94
C GLY A 142 3.40 5.56 -9.10
N LEU A 143 2.19 5.07 -9.42
CA LEU A 143 0.96 5.48 -8.74
C LEU A 143 1.02 5.21 -7.25
N LEU A 144 0.63 6.21 -6.46
CA LEU A 144 0.44 6.05 -5.03
C LEU A 144 -0.95 5.48 -4.74
N MET A 145 -1.00 4.50 -3.83
CA MET A 145 -2.25 3.91 -3.40
C MET A 145 -2.57 4.19 -1.92
N ALA A 146 -3.86 4.07 -1.61
CA ALA A 146 -4.37 4.12 -0.25
C ALA A 146 -5.31 2.95 0.03
N TYR A 147 -5.26 2.45 1.28
CA TYR A 147 -6.05 1.31 1.75
C TYR A 147 -7.23 1.77 2.60
N GLY A 148 -8.40 1.86 2.00
CA GLY A 148 -9.64 2.39 2.59
C GLY A 148 -10.49 1.33 3.31
N ALA A 149 -9.98 0.67 4.34
CA ALA A 149 -10.76 -0.27 5.16
C ALA A 149 -11.41 0.40 6.36
N THR A 150 -10.64 1.15 7.15
CA THR A 150 -11.05 1.67 8.47
C THR A 150 -12.13 2.74 8.37
N GLU A 151 -13.08 2.68 9.29
CA GLU A 151 -14.16 3.65 9.48
C GLU A 151 -14.21 4.11 10.93
N PRO A 152 -14.91 5.23 11.24
CA PRO A 152 -15.07 5.69 12.62
C PRO A 152 -15.58 4.62 13.60
N ALA A 153 -16.38 3.66 13.11
CA ALA A 153 -16.97 2.58 13.91
C ALA A 153 -16.43 1.18 13.58
N ALA A 154 -15.50 1.05 12.62
CA ALA A 154 -14.98 -0.23 12.15
C ALA A 154 -13.45 -0.13 11.93
N GLY A 155 -12.69 -0.64 12.88
CA GLY A 155 -11.25 -0.80 12.79
C GLY A 155 -10.90 -2.28 12.84
N SER A 156 -10.44 -2.80 13.99
CA SER A 156 -10.18 -4.23 14.16
C SER A 156 -11.44 -5.08 13.99
N ASP A 157 -12.61 -4.54 14.33
CA ASP A 157 -13.90 -5.17 14.03
C ASP A 157 -14.44 -4.68 12.69
N LEU A 158 -13.99 -5.31 11.60
CA LEU A 158 -14.48 -5.03 10.25
C LEU A 158 -15.95 -5.47 10.04
N ALA A 159 -16.53 -6.27 10.93
CA ALA A 159 -17.95 -6.62 10.85
C ALA A 159 -18.85 -5.39 11.11
N ALA A 160 -18.33 -4.38 11.81
CA ALA A 160 -19.01 -3.11 12.06
C ALA A 160 -18.99 -2.14 10.85
N LEU A 161 -18.41 -2.55 9.71
CA LEU A 161 -18.37 -1.79 8.45
C LEU A 161 -19.74 -1.19 8.10
N LYS A 162 -19.78 0.08 7.74
CA LYS A 162 -21.01 0.81 7.38
C LYS A 162 -21.03 1.32 5.95
N THR A 163 -19.86 1.51 5.32
CA THR A 163 -19.79 1.85 3.91
C THR A 163 -20.53 0.81 3.09
N VAL A 164 -21.41 1.24 2.22
CA VAL A 164 -22.23 0.40 1.35
C VAL A 164 -21.91 0.66 -0.11
N ALA A 165 -22.02 -0.37 -0.94
CA ALA A 165 -21.94 -0.29 -2.38
C ALA A 165 -23.23 -0.84 -2.98
N VAL A 166 -23.98 0.02 -3.67
CA VAL A 166 -25.23 -0.31 -4.33
C VAL A 166 -24.98 -0.51 -5.80
N PRO A 167 -25.38 -1.65 -6.41
CA PRO A 167 -25.16 -1.88 -7.83
C PRO A 167 -26.01 -0.88 -8.64
N VAL A 168 -25.41 -0.36 -9.70
CA VAL A 168 -26.07 0.40 -10.76
C VAL A 168 -26.35 -0.54 -11.92
N GLU A 169 -27.59 -0.67 -12.31
CA GLU A 169 -28.03 -1.60 -13.35
C GLU A 169 -28.50 -0.85 -14.61
N GLU A 170 -28.05 -1.29 -15.76
CA GLU A 170 -28.52 -0.88 -17.08
C GLU A 170 -28.88 -2.13 -17.89
N ASP A 171 -30.05 -2.14 -18.50
CA ASP A 171 -30.54 -3.27 -19.31
C ASP A 171 -30.45 -4.65 -18.61
N GLY A 172 -30.58 -4.67 -17.26
CA GLY A 172 -30.54 -5.88 -16.46
C GLY A 172 -29.12 -6.42 -16.17
N ALA A 173 -28.09 -5.65 -16.47
CA ALA A 173 -26.70 -5.94 -16.14
C ALA A 173 -26.14 -4.91 -15.16
N VAL A 174 -25.32 -5.34 -14.20
CA VAL A 174 -24.59 -4.44 -13.30
C VAL A 174 -23.47 -3.76 -14.10
N VAL A 175 -23.54 -2.44 -14.24
CA VAL A 175 -22.55 -1.63 -14.97
C VAL A 175 -21.60 -0.89 -14.03
N GLY A 176 -21.90 -0.84 -12.74
CA GLY A 176 -21.09 -0.16 -11.72
C GLY A 176 -21.69 -0.25 -10.35
N TYR A 177 -21.09 0.51 -9.42
CA TYR A 177 -21.56 0.61 -8.05
C TYR A 177 -21.53 2.05 -7.57
N GLU A 178 -22.57 2.47 -6.86
CA GLU A 178 -22.59 3.71 -6.09
C GLU A 178 -22.11 3.40 -4.66
N ILE A 179 -21.00 4.02 -4.24
CA ILE A 179 -20.40 3.78 -2.92
C ILE A 179 -20.72 4.95 -2.01
N THR A 180 -21.35 4.68 -0.86
CA THR A 180 -21.65 5.68 0.17
C THR A 180 -21.04 5.27 1.49
N GLY A 181 -20.20 6.14 2.06
CA GLY A 181 -19.58 5.89 3.36
C GLY A 181 -18.50 6.90 3.70
N ASN A 182 -17.90 6.71 4.87
CA ASN A 182 -16.82 7.56 5.37
C ASN A 182 -15.70 6.69 5.92
N LYS A 183 -14.51 6.88 5.40
CA LYS A 183 -13.29 6.21 5.85
C LYS A 183 -12.50 7.11 6.79
N GLN A 184 -11.67 6.52 7.64
CA GLN A 184 -10.90 7.26 8.64
C GLN A 184 -9.50 6.69 8.79
N TRP A 185 -8.53 7.58 9.03
CA TRP A 185 -7.11 7.25 9.26
C TRP A 185 -6.47 6.50 8.09
N ILE A 186 -6.73 7.00 6.90
CA ILE A 186 -6.23 6.39 5.67
C ILE A 186 -4.90 7.02 5.29
N SER A 187 -3.82 6.24 5.37
CA SER A 187 -2.50 6.66 4.86
C SER A 187 -2.61 6.97 3.37
N ASN A 188 -1.97 8.05 2.95
CA ASN A 188 -2.09 8.64 1.62
C ASN A 188 -3.52 9.08 1.25
N GLY A 189 -4.44 9.20 2.22
CA GLY A 189 -5.84 9.53 1.95
C GLY A 189 -6.06 10.82 1.17
N GLY A 190 -5.17 11.79 1.29
CA GLY A 190 -5.19 13.05 0.53
C GLY A 190 -4.30 13.05 -0.73
N HIS A 191 -3.35 12.12 -0.86
CA HIS A 191 -2.28 12.15 -1.86
C HIS A 191 -2.33 10.99 -2.86
N ALA A 192 -2.98 9.87 -2.52
CA ALA A 192 -3.06 8.71 -3.41
C ALA A 192 -3.77 9.03 -4.72
N ASP A 193 -3.34 8.36 -5.77
CA ASP A 193 -3.96 8.42 -7.10
C ASP A 193 -5.08 7.40 -7.22
N VAL A 194 -4.95 6.28 -6.49
CA VAL A 194 -5.89 5.16 -6.50
C VAL A 194 -6.13 4.68 -5.08
N TYR A 195 -7.37 4.33 -4.79
CA TYR A 195 -7.82 3.85 -3.48
C TYR A 195 -8.43 2.47 -3.62
N THR A 196 -8.08 1.53 -2.75
CA THR A 196 -8.88 0.33 -2.54
C THR A 196 -9.80 0.54 -1.35
N VAL A 197 -11.11 0.53 -1.60
CA VAL A 197 -12.15 0.87 -0.64
C VAL A 197 -12.99 -0.35 -0.30
N LEU A 198 -13.04 -0.72 0.98
CA LEU A 198 -13.87 -1.82 1.45
C LEU A 198 -15.30 -1.32 1.69
N ALA A 199 -16.28 -1.95 1.06
CA ALA A 199 -17.70 -1.65 1.24
C ALA A 199 -18.56 -2.91 1.28
N LYS A 200 -19.76 -2.82 1.88
CA LYS A 200 -20.77 -3.88 1.83
C LYS A 200 -21.49 -3.83 0.49
N ALA A 201 -21.28 -4.84 -0.33
CA ALA A 201 -22.06 -5.11 -1.54
C ALA A 201 -23.13 -6.19 -1.26
N PRO A 202 -24.08 -6.45 -2.16
CA PRO A 202 -25.10 -7.50 -1.97
C PRO A 202 -24.50 -8.89 -1.69
N GLY A 203 -23.32 -9.19 -2.22
CA GLY A 203 -22.59 -10.46 -2.00
C GLY A 203 -21.76 -10.49 -0.71
N GLY A 204 -21.68 -9.42 0.04
CA GLY A 204 -20.86 -9.28 1.25
C GLY A 204 -19.79 -8.18 1.14
N PRO A 205 -18.85 -8.12 2.09
CA PRO A 205 -17.74 -7.17 2.05
C PRO A 205 -16.91 -7.37 0.77
N THR A 206 -16.74 -6.30 0.02
CA THR A 206 -16.07 -6.31 -1.29
C THR A 206 -15.13 -5.10 -1.39
N TRP A 207 -13.98 -5.30 -2.01
CA TRP A 207 -13.04 -4.24 -2.33
C TRP A 207 -13.38 -3.62 -3.67
N PHE A 208 -13.33 -2.30 -3.72
CA PHE A 208 -13.54 -1.51 -4.90
C PHE A 208 -12.29 -0.67 -5.17
N VAL A 209 -11.89 -0.59 -6.42
CA VAL A 209 -10.85 0.34 -6.85
C VAL A 209 -11.52 1.66 -7.23
N VAL A 210 -11.05 2.76 -6.63
CA VAL A 210 -11.58 4.11 -6.84
C VAL A 210 -10.43 5.02 -7.23
N GLU A 211 -10.51 5.69 -8.37
CA GLU A 211 -9.50 6.66 -8.78
C GLU A 211 -9.71 8.00 -8.10
N ARG A 212 -8.61 8.73 -7.89
CA ARG A 212 -8.65 10.12 -7.43
C ARG A 212 -9.47 10.95 -8.41
N GLY A 213 -10.38 11.75 -7.88
CA GLY A 213 -11.26 12.59 -8.70
C GLY A 213 -12.55 11.92 -9.17
N ALA A 214 -12.82 10.68 -8.76
CA ALA A 214 -14.15 10.07 -8.94
C ALA A 214 -15.24 10.99 -8.39
N GLU A 215 -16.37 11.09 -9.08
CA GLU A 215 -17.50 11.94 -8.67
C GLU A 215 -17.95 11.60 -7.25
N GLY A 216 -18.09 12.62 -6.40
CA GLY A 216 -18.48 12.46 -5.01
C GLY A 216 -17.35 12.01 -4.06
N PHE A 217 -16.15 11.73 -4.57
CA PHE A 217 -15.01 11.40 -3.72
C PHE A 217 -14.35 12.67 -3.19
N THR A 218 -14.12 12.71 -1.87
CA THR A 218 -13.41 13.81 -1.19
C THR A 218 -12.47 13.28 -0.13
N ALA A 219 -11.26 13.86 -0.05
CA ALA A 219 -10.35 13.65 1.07
C ALA A 219 -10.70 14.57 2.24
N GLY A 220 -10.56 14.06 3.46
CA GLY A 220 -10.72 14.83 4.68
C GLY A 220 -9.54 15.76 4.97
N LYS A 221 -9.62 16.46 6.12
CA LYS A 221 -8.51 17.25 6.63
C LYS A 221 -7.43 16.29 7.15
N PRO A 222 -6.12 16.57 6.90
CA PRO A 222 -5.04 15.79 7.48
C PRO A 222 -5.12 15.73 9.02
N GLU A 223 -4.79 14.56 9.56
CA GLU A 223 -4.76 14.32 11.00
C GLU A 223 -3.51 14.95 11.65
N ASP A 224 -3.66 15.57 12.79
CA ASP A 224 -2.55 16.03 13.64
C ASP A 224 -2.06 14.86 14.50
N LYS A 225 -0.90 14.30 14.14
CA LYS A 225 -0.37 13.06 14.73
C LYS A 225 0.76 13.31 15.71
N HIS A 226 0.88 12.44 16.72
CA HIS A 226 2.01 12.46 17.67
C HIS A 226 3.33 11.96 17.07
N GLY A 227 3.29 11.21 16.01
CA GLY A 227 4.45 10.66 15.28
C GLY A 227 4.05 10.29 13.85
N ILE A 228 5.02 9.82 13.06
CA ILE A 228 4.81 9.52 11.64
C ILE A 228 4.31 10.78 10.91
N ARG A 229 4.85 11.94 11.29
CA ARG A 229 4.32 13.26 10.91
C ARG A 229 4.51 13.55 9.42
N ALA A 230 5.59 13.05 8.83
CA ALA A 230 5.84 13.13 7.38
C ALA A 230 4.96 12.20 6.52
N SER A 231 3.99 11.48 7.10
CA SER A 231 2.99 10.69 6.35
C SER A 231 1.67 11.44 6.28
N ASN A 232 1.05 11.46 5.10
CA ASN A 232 -0.32 11.95 4.97
C ASN A 232 -1.32 10.91 5.52
N THR A 233 -2.21 11.35 6.36
CA THR A 233 -3.29 10.50 6.90
C THR A 233 -4.55 11.29 6.99
#